data_ff4d6e79573857d26093a3520cb32166
#
_entry.id   ff4d6e79573857d26093a3520cb32166
#
_cell.length_a   1.000
_cell.length_b   1.000
_cell.length_c   1.000
_cell.angle_alpha   90.00
_cell.angle_beta   90.00
_cell.angle_gamma   90.00
#
_symmetry.space_group_name_H-M   'P 1'
#
loop_
_entity.id
_entity.type
_entity.pdbx_description
1 polymer ?
#
loop_
_entity_poly.entity_id
_entity_poly.type
_entity_poly.pdbx_seq_one_letter_code
_entity_poly.pdbx_strand_id
1 'polypeptide(L)'
;MHTPPNQKDRFAFRADVKRIWDEFVRIEKSREWPPGDRRAYGNLEGGSVEQQRDRRLQLQHCANYAAVLAVLKSLGHDPKSDEDFGHVPSMRLLELGCGSGVLTTALARVMPDGWKIEATDYSEHLLAGARERFEREGLRFSRLDARSIRPERLEGIDAVLLLEVFEHLPPDEEAGLLHRVYGALPSGGMMVLTTPDRAAFPRPFSGYAPHFVEYTYRSLSQLLTDQRRSPFEEYDVYRLVSGRIAAEAVRAEQRGGYLLNRFQRLMLSLGRGHAEFGAFRAWLESRLFHLYSFLPEHDSFDFDGYLATLDFVRFQPELRDQDSFGLVAVLRKTGAAA
;
A
#
# COMPACT_ATOMS: atom_id res chain seq x y z
N MET A 1 23.79 -12.53 7.56
CA MET A 1 22.97 -12.40 8.81
C MET A 1 22.76 -10.92 9.04
N HIS A 2 21.59 -10.40 8.70
CA HIS A 2 21.25 -9.00 9.00
C HIS A 2 20.73 -8.93 10.44
N THR A 3 21.33 -8.06 11.23
CA THR A 3 20.91 -7.73 12.59
C THR A 3 19.46 -7.21 12.57
N PRO A 4 18.62 -7.52 13.58
CA PRO A 4 17.32 -6.91 13.73
C PRO A 4 17.44 -5.38 13.77
N PRO A 5 16.43 -4.64 13.26
CA PRO A 5 16.46 -3.18 13.30
C PRO A 5 16.73 -2.72 14.72
N ASN A 6 17.75 -1.89 14.88
CA ASN A 6 18.14 -1.39 16.18
C ASN A 6 17.11 -0.35 16.65
N GLN A 7 17.21 0.10 17.88
CA GLN A 7 16.28 1.07 18.47
C GLN A 7 16.25 2.39 17.66
N LYS A 8 17.37 2.79 17.01
CA LYS A 8 17.43 3.98 16.14
C LYS A 8 16.56 3.82 14.89
N ASP A 9 16.53 2.63 14.29
CA ASP A 9 15.73 2.36 13.07
C ASP A 9 14.23 2.45 13.36
N ARG A 10 13.79 1.98 14.53
CA ARG A 10 12.39 2.09 14.98
C ARG A 10 11.97 3.54 15.17
N PHE A 11 12.81 4.38 15.75
CA PHE A 11 12.55 5.81 15.92
C PHE A 11 12.47 6.51 14.55
N ALA A 12 13.38 6.19 13.62
CA ALA A 12 13.38 6.74 12.28
C ALA A 12 12.09 6.37 11.51
N PHE A 13 11.66 5.11 11.59
CA PHE A 13 10.41 4.66 10.98
C PHE A 13 9.19 5.42 11.51
N ARG A 14 9.04 5.54 12.85
CA ARG A 14 7.91 6.27 13.44
C ARG A 14 7.94 7.76 13.09
N ALA A 15 9.12 8.35 12.99
CA ALA A 15 9.27 9.73 12.54
C ALA A 15 8.81 9.89 11.07
N ASP A 16 9.13 8.96 10.20
CA ASP A 16 8.64 8.97 8.81
C ASP A 16 7.13 8.74 8.74
N VAL A 17 6.55 7.85 9.55
CA VAL A 17 5.09 7.69 9.67
C VAL A 17 4.43 9.01 10.05
N LYS A 18 4.98 9.70 11.08
CA LYS A 18 4.44 10.99 11.52
C LYS A 18 4.52 12.04 10.41
N ARG A 19 5.65 12.14 9.72
CA ARG A 19 5.83 13.11 8.62
C ARG A 19 4.83 12.86 7.48
N ILE A 20 4.64 11.61 7.06
CA ILE A 20 3.68 11.25 6.02
C ILE A 20 2.25 11.52 6.49
N TRP A 21 1.92 11.19 7.74
CA TRP A 21 0.62 11.49 8.33
C TRP A 21 0.32 12.98 8.38
N ASP A 22 1.28 13.79 8.81
CA ASP A 22 1.12 15.25 8.89
C ASP A 22 0.87 15.84 7.50
N GLU A 23 1.57 15.37 6.46
CA GLU A 23 1.33 15.78 5.08
C GLU A 23 -0.01 15.29 4.55
N PHE A 24 -0.39 14.03 4.82
CA PHE A 24 -1.70 13.49 4.47
C PHE A 24 -2.83 14.36 5.06
N VAL A 25 -2.77 14.66 6.36
CA VAL A 25 -3.77 15.50 7.04
C VAL A 25 -3.76 16.94 6.50
N ARG A 26 -2.59 17.47 6.13
CA ARG A 26 -2.48 18.80 5.50
C ARG A 26 -3.21 18.81 4.16
N ILE A 27 -3.00 17.80 3.31
CA ILE A 27 -3.68 17.67 2.02
C ILE A 27 -5.19 17.54 2.24
N GLU A 28 -5.62 16.71 3.21
CA GLU A 28 -7.04 16.53 3.52
C GLU A 28 -7.74 17.81 3.96
N LYS A 29 -7.05 18.65 4.75
CA LYS A 29 -7.58 19.94 5.26
C LYS A 29 -7.45 21.08 4.27
N SER A 30 -6.62 20.95 3.26
CA SER A 30 -6.41 21.99 2.26
C SER A 30 -7.61 22.07 1.31
N ARG A 31 -7.80 23.26 0.69
CA ARG A 31 -8.78 23.43 -0.39
C ARG A 31 -8.38 22.71 -1.68
N GLU A 32 -7.22 22.05 -1.69
CA GLU A 32 -6.77 21.20 -2.78
C GLU A 32 -7.71 20.00 -2.97
N TRP A 33 -8.57 19.72 -1.97
CA TRP A 33 -9.59 18.69 -2.05
C TRP A 33 -10.99 19.30 -2.27
N PRO A 34 -11.68 19.05 -3.40
CA PRO A 34 -13.00 19.61 -3.64
C PRO A 34 -14.02 19.01 -2.66
N PRO A 35 -14.79 19.85 -1.93
CA PRO A 35 -15.77 19.37 -0.94
C PRO A 35 -16.96 18.61 -1.54
N GLY A 36 -17.13 18.62 -2.88
CA GLY A 36 -18.25 17.99 -3.58
C GLY A 36 -18.00 16.57 -4.07
N ASP A 37 -16.76 16.14 -4.15
CA ASP A 37 -16.39 14.91 -4.88
C ASP A 37 -16.48 13.61 -4.04
N ARG A 38 -16.90 13.72 -2.78
CA ARG A 38 -17.17 12.55 -1.91
C ARG A 38 -18.20 11.57 -2.50
N ARG A 39 -18.96 11.98 -3.52
CA ARG A 39 -19.95 11.14 -4.21
C ARG A 39 -19.41 10.49 -5.49
N ALA A 40 -18.37 11.03 -6.09
CA ALA A 40 -17.84 10.55 -7.37
C ALA A 40 -17.03 9.24 -7.22
N TYR A 41 -16.56 8.95 -6.04
CA TYR A 41 -15.73 7.78 -5.73
C TYR A 41 -16.52 6.58 -5.16
N GLY A 42 -17.85 6.64 -5.16
CA GLY A 42 -18.73 5.52 -4.77
C GLY A 42 -18.71 4.34 -5.74
N ASN A 43 -17.84 4.34 -6.72
CA ASN A 43 -17.65 3.22 -7.62
C ASN A 43 -16.66 2.25 -7.00
N LEU A 44 -17.04 1.04 -6.90
CA LEU A 44 -16.51 -0.27 -6.56
C LEU A 44 -15.01 -0.55 -6.76
N GLU A 45 -14.25 0.39 -7.24
CA GLU A 45 -12.82 0.34 -7.47
C GLU A 45 -12.10 0.93 -6.23
N GLY A 46 -12.27 0.26 -5.07
CA GLY A 46 -11.63 0.57 -3.82
C GLY A 46 -11.69 2.07 -3.45
N GLY A 47 -12.54 2.44 -2.50
CA GLY A 47 -12.58 3.83 -2.05
C GLY A 47 -11.18 4.30 -1.68
N SER A 48 -10.75 5.44 -2.20
CA SER A 48 -9.44 6.00 -1.87
C SER A 48 -9.30 6.19 -0.36
N VAL A 49 -8.08 6.09 0.13
CA VAL A 49 -7.76 6.11 1.58
C VAL A 49 -8.34 7.35 2.29
N GLU A 50 -8.34 8.48 1.62
CA GLU A 50 -8.89 9.74 2.13
C GLU A 50 -10.40 9.73 2.30
N GLN A 51 -11.12 8.83 1.62
CA GLN A 51 -12.58 8.67 1.77
C GLN A 51 -12.92 7.77 2.96
N GLN A 52 -11.96 7.02 3.44
CA GLN A 52 -12.14 6.21 4.63
C GLN A 52 -12.24 7.14 5.84
N ARG A 53 -13.36 7.09 6.54
CA ARG A 53 -13.53 7.85 7.79
C ARG A 53 -12.78 7.23 8.97
N ASP A 54 -12.29 6.02 8.82
CA ASP A 54 -11.51 5.33 9.84
C ASP A 54 -10.06 5.82 9.83
N ARG A 55 -9.72 6.71 10.76
CA ARG A 55 -8.37 7.27 10.94
C ARG A 55 -7.30 6.19 11.17
N ARG A 56 -7.70 5.05 11.73
CA ARG A 56 -6.80 3.91 11.91
C ARG A 56 -6.39 3.32 10.57
N LEU A 57 -7.32 3.12 9.64
CA LEU A 57 -7.01 2.64 8.28
C LEU A 57 -6.13 3.64 7.53
N GLN A 58 -6.42 4.93 7.65
CA GLN A 58 -5.56 5.98 7.07
C GLN A 58 -4.14 5.92 7.63
N LEU A 59 -3.99 5.71 8.95
CA LEU A 59 -2.67 5.54 9.57
C LEU A 59 -1.96 4.27 9.09
N GLN A 60 -2.68 3.15 8.90
CA GLN A 60 -2.11 1.93 8.33
C GLN A 60 -1.49 2.18 6.94
N HIS A 61 -2.21 2.89 6.07
CA HIS A 61 -1.69 3.25 4.77
C HIS A 61 -0.48 4.20 4.85
N CYS A 62 -0.51 5.19 5.74
CA CYS A 62 0.67 6.04 5.98
C CYS A 62 1.87 5.21 6.48
N ALA A 63 1.64 4.19 7.30
CA ALA A 63 2.70 3.29 7.77
C ALA A 63 3.27 2.42 6.64
N ASN A 64 2.44 1.97 5.68
CA ASN A 64 2.90 1.26 4.49
C ASN A 64 3.88 2.14 3.68
N TYR A 65 3.52 3.39 3.41
CA TYR A 65 4.38 4.32 2.67
C TYR A 65 5.67 4.67 3.44
N ALA A 66 5.58 4.79 4.77
CA ALA A 66 6.75 5.00 5.62
C ALA A 66 7.70 3.80 5.63
N ALA A 67 7.17 2.58 5.61
CA ALA A 67 7.97 1.36 5.54
C ALA A 67 8.73 1.27 4.21
N VAL A 68 8.05 1.61 3.10
CA VAL A 68 8.71 1.72 1.79
C VAL A 68 9.84 2.75 1.83
N LEU A 69 9.58 3.94 2.37
CA LEU A 69 10.60 4.99 2.51
C LEU A 69 11.79 4.51 3.36
N ALA A 70 11.54 3.80 4.46
CA ALA A 70 12.58 3.24 5.32
C ALA A 70 13.43 2.20 4.57
N VAL A 71 12.78 1.29 3.81
CA VAL A 71 13.48 0.32 2.95
C VAL A 71 14.37 1.03 1.94
N LEU A 72 13.82 1.96 1.17
CA LEU A 72 14.57 2.65 0.12
C LEU A 72 15.76 3.46 0.67
N LYS A 73 15.60 4.12 1.82
CA LYS A 73 16.71 4.82 2.49
C LYS A 73 17.82 3.86 2.94
N SER A 74 17.45 2.67 3.42
CA SER A 74 18.42 1.68 3.91
C SER A 74 19.33 1.13 2.80
N LEU A 75 18.91 1.22 1.56
CA LEU A 75 19.68 0.73 0.40
C LEU A 75 20.84 1.67 0.02
N GLY A 76 20.75 2.94 0.41
CA GLY A 76 21.87 3.89 0.26
C GLY A 76 22.94 3.78 1.35
N HIS A 77 22.71 2.92 2.34
CA HIS A 77 23.64 2.74 3.47
C HIS A 77 24.50 1.49 3.24
N ASP A 78 25.80 1.65 3.04
CA ASP A 78 26.74 0.51 3.13
C ASP A 78 26.94 0.18 4.62
N PRO A 79 26.44 -0.97 5.11
CA PRO A 79 26.60 -1.33 6.53
C PRO A 79 28.06 -1.57 6.93
N LYS A 80 29.02 -1.50 5.98
CA LYS A 80 30.45 -1.66 6.22
C LYS A 80 31.23 -0.36 6.25
N SER A 81 30.61 0.76 5.90
CA SER A 81 31.25 2.06 6.01
C SER A 81 30.77 2.76 7.28
N ASP A 82 31.70 3.04 8.20
CA ASP A 82 31.48 3.93 9.35
C ASP A 82 31.35 5.42 8.91
N GLU A 83 31.42 5.69 7.62
CA GLU A 83 31.23 7.02 7.07
C GLU A 83 29.75 7.32 6.96
N ASP A 84 29.30 8.30 7.70
CA ASP A 84 27.96 8.89 7.62
C ASP A 84 27.86 9.61 6.26
N PHE A 85 27.54 8.84 5.21
CA PHE A 85 27.26 9.40 3.90
C PHE A 85 25.91 10.13 4.00
N GLY A 86 25.96 11.39 4.40
CA GLY A 86 24.79 12.28 4.44
C GLY A 86 24.13 12.50 3.06
N HIS A 87 24.48 11.68 2.08
CA HIS A 87 23.94 11.74 0.73
C HIS A 87 23.28 10.41 0.36
N VAL A 88 21.96 10.34 0.49
CA VAL A 88 21.17 9.25 -0.08
C VAL A 88 21.17 9.43 -1.61
N PRO A 89 21.60 8.43 -2.40
CA PRO A 89 21.60 8.54 -3.85
C PRO A 89 20.22 8.95 -4.40
N SER A 90 20.20 9.77 -5.44
CA SER A 90 18.94 10.09 -6.11
C SER A 90 18.32 8.83 -6.70
N MET A 91 17.00 8.68 -6.53
CA MET A 91 16.26 7.53 -7.03
C MET A 91 15.10 7.96 -7.94
N ARG A 92 14.86 7.14 -8.96
CA ARG A 92 13.68 7.24 -9.82
C ARG A 92 12.73 6.09 -9.49
N LEU A 93 11.55 6.43 -9.01
CA LEU A 93 10.54 5.48 -8.54
C LEU A 93 9.38 5.44 -9.53
N LEU A 94 8.82 4.27 -9.73
CA LEU A 94 7.55 4.08 -10.44
C LEU A 94 6.55 3.43 -9.49
N GLU A 95 5.45 4.09 -9.18
CA GLU A 95 4.36 3.51 -8.41
C GLU A 95 3.25 3.03 -9.34
N LEU A 96 2.82 1.79 -9.14
CA LEU A 96 1.72 1.15 -9.86
C LEU A 96 0.49 1.09 -8.95
N GLY A 97 -0.60 1.75 -9.36
CA GLY A 97 -1.85 1.80 -8.60
C GLY A 97 -1.89 2.88 -7.52
N CYS A 98 -1.49 4.12 -7.86
CA CYS A 98 -1.45 5.24 -6.90
C CYS A 98 -2.85 5.76 -6.49
N GLY A 99 -3.93 5.30 -7.13
CA GLY A 99 -5.28 5.77 -6.87
C GLY A 99 -5.42 7.28 -7.10
N SER A 100 -5.91 8.00 -6.09
CA SER A 100 -6.06 9.46 -6.11
C SER A 100 -4.75 10.23 -5.98
N GLY A 101 -3.63 9.57 -5.73
CA GLY A 101 -2.31 10.17 -5.59
C GLY A 101 -2.06 10.92 -4.27
N VAL A 102 -2.99 10.91 -3.33
CA VAL A 102 -2.85 11.64 -2.05
C VAL A 102 -1.68 11.10 -1.23
N LEU A 103 -1.60 9.79 -1.03
CA LEU A 103 -0.52 9.17 -0.26
C LEU A 103 0.82 9.26 -0.98
N THR A 104 0.84 9.08 -2.31
CA THR A 104 2.03 9.31 -3.11
C THR A 104 2.53 10.75 -2.97
N THR A 105 1.61 11.72 -2.94
CA THR A 105 1.94 13.13 -2.72
C THR A 105 2.51 13.36 -1.33
N ALA A 106 1.93 12.75 -0.29
CA ALA A 106 2.47 12.82 1.06
C ALA A 106 3.87 12.23 1.13
N LEU A 107 4.10 11.05 0.52
CA LEU A 107 5.43 10.44 0.39
C LEU A 107 6.40 11.38 -0.34
N ALA A 108 6.02 11.91 -1.50
CA ALA A 108 6.87 12.77 -2.31
C ALA A 108 7.29 14.08 -1.60
N ARG A 109 6.50 14.54 -0.61
CA ARG A 109 6.83 15.72 0.21
C ARG A 109 7.85 15.44 1.31
N VAL A 110 8.06 14.16 1.65
CA VAL A 110 8.97 13.74 2.73
C VAL A 110 10.17 12.93 2.24
N MET A 111 10.19 12.57 0.95
CA MET A 111 11.34 11.90 0.32
C MET A 111 12.60 12.78 0.39
N PRO A 112 13.79 12.15 0.35
CA PRO A 112 15.04 12.88 0.18
C PRO A 112 15.05 13.74 -1.08
N ASP A 113 15.79 14.85 -1.04
CA ASP A 113 15.97 15.71 -2.19
C ASP A 113 16.60 14.96 -3.37
N GLY A 114 16.18 15.29 -4.58
CA GLY A 114 16.64 14.65 -5.81
C GLY A 114 15.91 13.35 -6.18
N TRP A 115 15.11 12.77 -5.28
CA TRP A 115 14.28 11.63 -5.63
C TRP A 115 13.10 12.06 -6.51
N LYS A 116 12.73 11.18 -7.46
CA LYS A 116 11.61 11.42 -8.37
C LYS A 116 10.68 10.22 -8.36
N ILE A 117 9.38 10.48 -8.41
CA ILE A 117 8.36 9.44 -8.49
C ILE A 117 7.40 9.71 -9.64
N GLU A 118 7.20 8.71 -10.48
CA GLU A 118 6.08 8.65 -11.40
C GLU A 118 5.01 7.76 -10.79
N ALA A 119 3.87 8.35 -10.46
CA ALA A 119 2.72 7.68 -9.89
C ALA A 119 1.75 7.30 -10.99
N THR A 120 1.35 6.03 -11.06
CA THR A 120 0.48 5.55 -12.13
C THR A 120 -0.75 4.84 -11.61
N ASP A 121 -1.84 4.96 -12.36
CA ASP A 121 -3.07 4.21 -12.14
C ASP A 121 -3.73 3.90 -13.50
N TYR A 122 -4.57 2.87 -13.54
CA TYR A 122 -5.34 2.57 -14.76
C TYR A 122 -6.54 3.51 -14.95
N SER A 123 -7.02 4.14 -13.86
CA SER A 123 -8.18 5.02 -13.82
C SER A 123 -7.80 6.46 -14.20
N GLU A 124 -8.11 6.86 -15.43
CA GLU A 124 -7.89 8.24 -15.87
C GLU A 124 -8.69 9.26 -15.04
N HIS A 125 -9.85 8.86 -14.52
CA HIS A 125 -10.67 9.72 -13.66
C HIS A 125 -9.94 10.12 -12.36
N LEU A 126 -9.29 9.15 -11.70
CA LEU A 126 -8.50 9.42 -10.49
C LEU A 126 -7.29 10.29 -10.81
N LEU A 127 -6.60 9.99 -11.90
CA LEU A 127 -5.39 10.70 -12.31
C LEU A 127 -5.64 12.15 -12.73
N ALA A 128 -6.78 12.45 -13.36
CA ALA A 128 -7.10 13.82 -13.76
C ALA A 128 -7.09 14.76 -12.57
N GLY A 129 -7.74 14.36 -11.48
CA GLY A 129 -7.73 15.12 -10.24
C GLY A 129 -6.36 15.16 -9.55
N ALA A 130 -5.56 14.09 -9.65
CA ALA A 130 -4.22 14.05 -9.08
C ALA A 130 -3.27 14.99 -9.82
N ARG A 131 -3.29 14.99 -11.16
CA ARG A 131 -2.47 15.89 -11.99
C ARG A 131 -2.75 17.36 -11.68
N GLU A 132 -4.01 17.75 -11.69
CA GLU A 132 -4.40 19.13 -11.46
C GLU A 132 -3.92 19.68 -10.12
N ARG A 133 -3.92 18.82 -9.08
CA ARG A 133 -3.69 19.28 -7.69
C ARG A 133 -2.29 19.04 -7.18
N PHE A 134 -1.64 17.98 -7.63
CA PHE A 134 -0.43 17.47 -6.98
C PHE A 134 0.78 17.39 -7.90
N GLU A 135 0.61 17.45 -9.24
CA GLU A 135 1.76 17.37 -10.14
C GLU A 135 2.74 18.53 -9.91
N ARG A 136 4.01 18.18 -9.81
CA ARG A 136 5.08 19.13 -9.51
C ARG A 136 6.44 18.56 -9.89
N GLU A 137 7.50 19.34 -9.73
CA GLU A 137 8.85 18.82 -9.90
C GLU A 137 9.08 17.62 -8.99
N GLY A 138 9.60 16.54 -9.54
CA GLY A 138 9.84 15.27 -8.84
C GLY A 138 8.62 14.38 -8.63
N LEU A 139 7.39 14.84 -8.93
CA LEU A 139 6.16 14.03 -8.87
C LEU A 139 5.33 14.21 -10.13
N ARG A 140 5.12 13.11 -10.87
CA ARG A 140 4.27 13.07 -12.07
C ARG A 140 3.21 11.99 -11.95
N PHE A 141 2.09 12.21 -12.63
CA PHE A 141 1.00 11.25 -12.71
C PHE A 141 0.73 10.84 -14.16
N SER A 142 0.73 9.54 -14.44
CA SER A 142 0.45 9.03 -15.78
C SER A 142 -0.43 7.79 -15.76
N ARG A 143 -1.18 7.58 -16.85
CA ARG A 143 -2.01 6.38 -16.97
C ARG A 143 -1.17 5.17 -17.33
N LEU A 144 -1.28 4.13 -16.51
CA LEU A 144 -0.64 2.84 -16.75
C LEU A 144 -1.46 1.73 -16.10
N ASP A 145 -1.79 0.70 -16.84
CA ASP A 145 -2.32 -0.53 -16.28
C ASP A 145 -1.14 -1.45 -15.93
N ALA A 146 -0.99 -1.78 -14.64
CA ALA A 146 0.08 -2.64 -14.15
C ALA A 146 0.11 -4.01 -14.87
N ARG A 147 -1.04 -4.50 -15.34
CA ARG A 147 -1.17 -5.76 -16.08
C ARG A 147 -0.55 -5.71 -17.47
N SER A 148 -0.33 -4.52 -18.02
CA SER A 148 0.20 -4.28 -19.35
C SER A 148 1.52 -3.52 -19.38
N ILE A 149 2.24 -3.49 -18.25
CA ILE A 149 3.53 -2.80 -18.18
C ILE A 149 4.54 -3.38 -19.17
N ARG A 150 5.25 -2.49 -19.87
CA ARG A 150 6.27 -2.83 -20.86
C ARG A 150 7.66 -2.44 -20.38
N PRO A 151 8.73 -3.10 -20.86
CA PRO A 151 10.10 -2.81 -20.46
C PRO A 151 10.51 -1.34 -20.58
N GLU A 152 10.05 -0.67 -21.64
CA GLU A 152 10.43 0.72 -21.92
C GLU A 152 9.95 1.68 -20.81
N ARG A 153 8.91 1.29 -20.07
CA ARG A 153 8.37 2.06 -18.94
C ARG A 153 9.25 2.00 -17.70
N LEU A 154 10.17 1.04 -17.64
CA LEU A 154 11.08 0.83 -16.52
C LEU A 154 12.52 1.27 -16.81
N GLU A 155 12.78 1.83 -17.98
CA GLU A 155 14.11 2.35 -18.30
C GLU A 155 14.51 3.46 -17.34
N GLY A 156 15.62 3.24 -16.62
CA GLY A 156 16.16 4.16 -15.63
C GLY A 156 15.28 4.29 -14.38
N ILE A 157 14.40 3.33 -14.10
CA ILE A 157 13.67 3.20 -12.84
C ILE A 157 14.51 2.33 -11.89
N ASP A 158 14.77 2.83 -10.69
CA ASP A 158 15.54 2.14 -9.67
C ASP A 158 14.65 1.20 -8.84
N ALA A 159 13.42 1.64 -8.55
CA ALA A 159 12.46 0.83 -7.82
C ALA A 159 11.02 0.99 -8.34
N VAL A 160 10.32 -0.15 -8.40
CA VAL A 160 8.87 -0.23 -8.67
C VAL A 160 8.13 -0.42 -7.35
N LEU A 161 7.13 0.41 -7.09
CA LEU A 161 6.29 0.37 -5.90
C LEU A 161 4.91 -0.18 -6.25
N LEU A 162 4.42 -1.13 -5.46
CA LEU A 162 3.07 -1.72 -5.61
C LEU A 162 2.42 -1.77 -4.22
N LEU A 163 1.70 -0.71 -3.86
CA LEU A 163 1.27 -0.48 -2.48
C LEU A 163 -0.23 -0.71 -2.36
N GLU A 164 -0.62 -1.79 -1.64
CA GLU A 164 -2.02 -2.21 -1.47
C GLU A 164 -2.74 -2.44 -2.81
N VAL A 165 -2.06 -3.08 -3.75
CA VAL A 165 -2.57 -3.39 -5.10
C VAL A 165 -2.51 -4.88 -5.39
N PHE A 166 -1.53 -5.60 -4.82
CA PHE A 166 -1.24 -6.99 -5.16
C PHE A 166 -2.42 -7.92 -4.87
N GLU A 167 -3.13 -7.70 -3.76
CA GLU A 167 -4.34 -8.41 -3.36
C GLU A 167 -5.55 -8.17 -4.29
N HIS A 168 -5.50 -7.13 -5.10
CA HIS A 168 -6.52 -6.79 -6.09
C HIS A 168 -6.30 -7.46 -7.45
N LEU A 169 -5.20 -8.17 -7.62
CA LEU A 169 -4.91 -8.90 -8.85
C LEU A 169 -5.48 -10.32 -8.78
N PRO A 170 -6.07 -10.81 -9.88
CA PRO A 170 -6.35 -12.23 -10.00
C PRO A 170 -5.08 -13.07 -9.85
N PRO A 171 -5.13 -14.28 -9.25
CA PRO A 171 -3.95 -15.10 -8.98
C PRO A 171 -3.10 -15.46 -10.20
N ASP A 172 -3.69 -15.51 -11.38
CA ASP A 172 -3.02 -15.74 -12.66
C ASP A 172 -2.32 -14.49 -13.19
N GLU A 173 -2.80 -13.29 -12.84
CA GLU A 173 -2.19 -12.01 -13.22
C GLU A 173 -1.02 -11.63 -12.30
N GLU A 174 -1.01 -12.06 -11.04
CA GLU A 174 0.06 -11.79 -10.06
C GLU A 174 1.43 -12.24 -10.58
N ALA A 175 1.54 -13.52 -10.98
CA ALA A 175 2.77 -14.07 -11.53
C ALA A 175 3.20 -13.33 -12.80
N GLY A 176 2.25 -13.05 -13.69
CA GLY A 176 2.49 -12.29 -14.90
C GLY A 176 3.06 -10.90 -14.64
N LEU A 177 2.55 -10.19 -13.61
CA LEU A 177 3.08 -8.90 -13.19
C LEU A 177 4.51 -9.01 -12.69
N LEU A 178 4.79 -9.96 -11.78
CA LEU A 178 6.14 -10.15 -11.24
C LEU A 178 7.16 -10.46 -12.35
N HIS A 179 6.79 -11.31 -13.31
CA HIS A 179 7.67 -11.63 -14.45
C HIS A 179 7.90 -10.41 -15.37
N ARG A 180 6.87 -9.61 -15.65
CA ARG A 180 7.02 -8.40 -16.47
C ARG A 180 7.90 -7.35 -15.80
N VAL A 181 7.68 -7.09 -14.50
CA VAL A 181 8.50 -6.14 -13.75
C VAL A 181 9.95 -6.64 -13.68
N TYR A 182 10.17 -7.90 -13.33
CA TYR A 182 11.52 -8.49 -13.30
C TYR A 182 12.22 -8.37 -14.65
N GLY A 183 11.54 -8.75 -15.75
CA GLY A 183 12.11 -8.70 -17.10
C GLY A 183 12.55 -7.30 -17.52
N ALA A 184 11.83 -6.29 -17.04
CA ALA A 184 12.05 -4.89 -17.41
C ALA A 184 12.99 -4.12 -16.45
N LEU A 185 13.11 -4.53 -15.19
CA LEU A 185 14.02 -3.90 -14.24
C LEU A 185 15.50 -4.05 -14.68
N PRO A 186 16.33 -3.03 -14.47
CA PRO A 186 17.78 -3.16 -14.61
C PRO A 186 18.34 -4.14 -13.58
N SER A 187 19.57 -4.61 -13.81
CA SER A 187 20.34 -5.33 -12.78
C SER A 187 20.50 -4.47 -11.54
N GLY A 188 20.23 -5.03 -10.36
CA GLY A 188 20.19 -4.30 -9.09
C GLY A 188 18.91 -3.54 -8.85
N GLY A 189 18.01 -3.47 -9.82
CA GLY A 189 16.69 -2.88 -9.65
C GLY A 189 15.79 -3.70 -8.73
N MET A 190 14.78 -3.07 -8.13
CA MET A 190 13.94 -3.71 -7.15
C MET A 190 12.46 -3.42 -7.33
N MET A 191 11.65 -4.26 -6.70
CA MET A 191 10.24 -4.02 -6.50
C MET A 191 9.92 -4.08 -5.00
N VAL A 192 9.15 -3.12 -4.51
CA VAL A 192 8.64 -3.10 -3.15
C VAL A 192 7.12 -3.19 -3.22
N LEU A 193 6.54 -4.20 -2.60
CA LEU A 193 5.09 -4.34 -2.51
C LEU A 193 4.62 -4.36 -1.06
N THR A 194 3.43 -3.80 -0.83
CA THR A 194 2.70 -3.94 0.45
C THR A 194 1.36 -4.60 0.22
N THR A 195 0.88 -5.31 1.22
CA THR A 195 -0.44 -5.94 1.25
C THR A 195 -0.88 -6.19 2.70
N PRO A 196 -2.19 -6.24 3.00
CA PRO A 196 -2.66 -6.55 4.35
C PRO A 196 -2.16 -7.93 4.84
N ASP A 197 -1.81 -8.04 6.13
CA ASP A 197 -1.48 -9.33 6.77
C ASP A 197 -2.72 -9.94 7.43
N ARG A 198 -3.10 -11.12 7.00
CA ARG A 198 -4.24 -11.87 7.55
C ARG A 198 -3.87 -12.78 8.74
N ALA A 199 -2.62 -12.80 9.16
CA ALA A 199 -2.16 -13.71 10.21
C ALA A 199 -2.88 -13.52 11.55
N ALA A 200 -3.26 -12.28 11.88
CA ALA A 200 -4.01 -11.96 13.12
C ALA A 200 -5.50 -12.38 13.05
N PHE A 201 -6.05 -12.64 11.88
CA PHE A 201 -7.48 -12.82 11.71
C PHE A 201 -7.88 -14.29 11.74
N PRO A 202 -9.07 -14.62 12.29
CA PRO A 202 -9.53 -16.01 12.39
C PRO A 202 -9.92 -16.61 11.04
N ARG A 203 -10.13 -15.78 10.02
CA ARG A 203 -10.48 -16.21 8.66
C ARG A 203 -9.36 -15.86 7.69
N PRO A 204 -9.04 -16.76 6.73
CA PRO A 204 -7.99 -16.51 5.74
C PRO A 204 -8.36 -15.41 4.73
N PHE A 205 -9.65 -15.05 4.65
CA PHE A 205 -10.17 -14.06 3.72
C PHE A 205 -11.25 -13.19 4.38
N SER A 206 -11.14 -11.85 4.19
CA SER A 206 -12.07 -10.88 4.80
C SER A 206 -13.45 -10.83 4.15
N GLY A 207 -13.56 -11.38 2.94
CA GLY A 207 -14.75 -11.23 2.10
C GLY A 207 -14.85 -9.89 1.39
N TYR A 208 -13.86 -9.00 1.53
CA TYR A 208 -13.85 -7.72 0.85
C TYR A 208 -13.87 -7.90 -0.66
N ALA A 209 -14.83 -7.23 -1.32
CA ALA A 209 -15.16 -7.54 -2.70
C ALA A 209 -14.05 -7.25 -3.71
N PRO A 210 -13.27 -6.18 -3.57
CA PRO A 210 -12.15 -5.89 -4.47
C PRO A 210 -10.97 -6.85 -4.35
N HIS A 211 -10.79 -7.55 -3.21
CA HIS A 211 -9.68 -8.48 -3.05
C HIS A 211 -9.96 -9.81 -3.74
N PHE A 212 -9.00 -10.34 -4.48
CA PHE A 212 -9.00 -11.70 -5.00
C PHE A 212 -8.32 -12.66 -4.03
N VAL A 213 -7.21 -12.22 -3.44
CA VAL A 213 -6.41 -12.97 -2.48
C VAL A 213 -6.06 -12.06 -1.32
N GLU A 214 -5.88 -12.65 -0.13
CA GLU A 214 -5.30 -11.95 1.02
C GLU A 214 -4.20 -12.83 1.59
N TYR A 215 -3.11 -12.21 2.01
CA TYR A 215 -1.89 -12.92 2.34
C TYR A 215 -1.65 -13.02 3.84
N THR A 216 -0.93 -14.05 4.21
CA THR A 216 -0.16 -14.12 5.45
C THR A 216 1.32 -14.11 5.06
N TYR A 217 2.21 -13.84 6.01
CA TYR A 217 3.64 -13.97 5.78
C TYR A 217 3.99 -15.30 5.10
N ARG A 218 3.42 -16.41 5.59
CA ARG A 218 3.69 -17.75 5.05
C ARG A 218 3.26 -17.89 3.59
N SER A 219 2.02 -17.50 3.26
CA SER A 219 1.50 -17.65 1.90
C SER A 219 2.21 -16.73 0.91
N LEU A 220 2.55 -15.50 1.31
CA LEU A 220 3.33 -14.58 0.49
C LEU A 220 4.75 -15.13 0.26
N SER A 221 5.43 -15.61 1.30
CA SER A 221 6.77 -16.20 1.16
C SER A 221 6.76 -17.45 0.27
N GLN A 222 5.73 -18.30 0.37
CA GLN A 222 5.57 -19.45 -0.53
C GLN A 222 5.43 -19.02 -1.99
N LEU A 223 4.62 -17.96 -2.25
CA LEU A 223 4.48 -17.41 -3.60
C LEU A 223 5.83 -16.90 -4.14
N LEU A 224 6.56 -16.15 -3.32
CA LEU A 224 7.83 -15.54 -3.71
C LEU A 224 8.96 -16.57 -3.89
N THR A 225 8.90 -17.70 -3.20
CA THR A 225 9.88 -18.81 -3.35
C THR A 225 9.61 -19.66 -4.59
N ASP A 226 8.37 -19.71 -5.08
CA ASP A 226 8.04 -20.47 -6.29
C ASP A 226 8.49 -19.72 -7.53
N GLN A 227 9.59 -20.14 -8.13
CA GLN A 227 10.18 -19.51 -9.31
C GLN A 227 9.25 -19.48 -10.55
N ARG A 228 8.20 -20.29 -10.57
CA ARG A 228 7.17 -20.20 -11.62
C ARG A 228 6.27 -18.99 -11.44
N ARG A 229 6.12 -18.52 -10.21
CA ARG A 229 5.29 -17.36 -9.83
C ARG A 229 6.11 -16.09 -9.66
N SER A 230 7.29 -16.17 -9.06
CA SER A 230 8.19 -15.05 -8.83
C SER A 230 9.58 -15.35 -9.40
N PRO A 231 10.06 -14.58 -10.38
CA PRO A 231 11.38 -14.76 -10.97
C PRO A 231 12.50 -14.09 -10.14
N PHE A 232 12.16 -13.36 -9.08
CA PHE A 232 13.13 -12.65 -8.25
C PHE A 232 13.95 -13.65 -7.43
N GLU A 233 15.28 -13.57 -7.52
CA GLU A 233 16.20 -14.48 -6.85
C GLU A 233 16.36 -14.17 -5.36
N GLU A 234 16.23 -12.88 -5.01
CA GLU A 234 16.35 -12.42 -3.64
C GLU A 234 15.09 -11.67 -3.22
N TYR A 235 14.62 -11.98 -2.03
CA TYR A 235 13.54 -11.25 -1.42
C TYR A 235 13.66 -11.21 0.10
N ASP A 236 13.14 -10.13 0.67
CA ASP A 236 12.91 -9.97 2.11
C ASP A 236 11.44 -9.68 2.36
N VAL A 237 10.87 -10.26 3.40
CA VAL A 237 9.51 -9.92 3.85
C VAL A 237 9.57 -9.37 5.26
N TYR A 238 8.99 -8.21 5.43
CA TYR A 238 8.84 -7.50 6.69
C TYR A 238 7.38 -7.48 7.11
N ARG A 239 7.15 -7.25 8.38
CA ARG A 239 5.82 -7.03 8.97
C ARG A 239 5.71 -5.61 9.50
N LEU A 240 4.54 -5.02 9.27
CA LEU A 240 4.06 -3.87 10.01
C LEU A 240 3.27 -4.38 11.21
N VAL A 241 3.72 -4.03 12.38
CA VAL A 241 3.15 -4.55 13.63
C VAL A 241 2.63 -3.43 14.52
N SER A 242 1.47 -3.65 15.09
CA SER A 242 0.86 -2.89 16.17
C SER A 242 -0.27 -3.74 16.75
N GLY A 243 -0.06 -4.28 17.94
CA GLY A 243 -1.08 -5.10 18.61
C GLY A 243 -2.40 -4.35 18.80
N ARG A 244 -2.35 -3.02 18.95
CA ARG A 244 -3.55 -2.18 19.04
C ARG A 244 -4.32 -2.14 17.71
N ILE A 245 -3.64 -1.83 16.60
CA ILE A 245 -4.25 -1.77 15.26
C ILE A 245 -4.82 -3.14 14.87
N ALA A 246 -4.01 -4.19 14.98
CA ALA A 246 -4.41 -5.55 14.63
C ALA A 246 -5.63 -6.02 15.43
N ALA A 247 -5.61 -5.84 16.76
CA ALA A 247 -6.73 -6.24 17.63
C ALA A 247 -8.02 -5.48 17.30
N GLU A 248 -7.95 -4.21 16.96
CA GLU A 248 -9.12 -3.43 16.59
C GLU A 248 -9.66 -3.82 15.21
N ALA A 249 -8.80 -4.12 14.25
CA ALA A 249 -9.19 -4.62 12.93
C ALA A 249 -9.91 -5.98 13.04
N VAL A 250 -9.38 -6.89 13.85
CA VAL A 250 -10.01 -8.19 14.15
C VAL A 250 -11.37 -8.00 14.80
N ARG A 251 -11.48 -7.12 15.79
CA ARG A 251 -12.76 -6.82 16.45
C ARG A 251 -13.79 -6.22 15.47
N ALA A 252 -13.37 -5.33 14.57
CA ALA A 252 -14.26 -4.75 13.55
C ALA A 252 -14.80 -5.83 12.60
N GLU A 253 -13.96 -6.75 12.15
CA GLU A 253 -14.39 -7.89 11.33
C GLU A 253 -15.38 -8.81 12.08
N GLN A 254 -15.10 -9.11 13.34
CA GLN A 254 -15.95 -9.97 14.18
C GLN A 254 -17.31 -9.33 14.49
N ARG A 255 -17.38 -7.99 14.63
CA ARG A 255 -18.62 -7.24 14.90
C ARG A 255 -19.54 -7.07 13.70
N GLY A 256 -19.25 -7.71 12.59
CA GLY A 256 -20.13 -7.69 11.41
C GLY A 256 -19.43 -7.26 10.11
N GLY A 257 -18.20 -6.78 10.15
CA GLY A 257 -17.45 -6.37 8.96
C GLY A 257 -17.38 -7.49 7.91
N TYR A 258 -17.14 -8.73 8.34
CA TYR A 258 -17.14 -9.89 7.45
C TYR A 258 -18.48 -10.14 6.74
N LEU A 259 -19.59 -10.08 7.47
CA LEU A 259 -20.92 -10.28 6.88
C LEU A 259 -21.27 -9.19 5.89
N LEU A 260 -20.90 -7.96 6.21
CA LEU A 260 -21.12 -6.81 5.34
C LEU A 260 -20.29 -6.91 4.06
N ASN A 261 -19.02 -7.30 4.16
CA ASN A 261 -18.15 -7.55 3.01
C ASN A 261 -18.72 -8.66 2.10
N ARG A 262 -19.19 -9.76 2.68
CA ARG A 262 -19.82 -10.84 1.92
C ARG A 262 -21.12 -10.40 1.23
N PHE A 263 -21.93 -9.61 1.92
CA PHE A 263 -23.15 -9.07 1.35
C PHE A 263 -22.82 -8.14 0.16
N GLN A 264 -21.86 -7.25 0.33
CA GLN A 264 -21.38 -6.38 -0.74
C GLN A 264 -20.89 -7.21 -1.95
N ARG A 265 -20.08 -8.25 -1.71
CA ARG A 265 -19.59 -9.14 -2.77
C ARG A 265 -20.71 -9.86 -3.50
N LEU A 266 -21.72 -10.33 -2.77
CA LEU A 266 -22.93 -10.96 -3.37
C LEU A 266 -23.68 -9.97 -4.25
N MET A 267 -23.92 -8.75 -3.76
CA MET A 267 -24.62 -7.72 -4.52
C MET A 267 -23.88 -7.34 -5.80
N LEU A 268 -22.53 -7.30 -5.75
CA LEU A 268 -21.70 -7.08 -6.92
C LEU A 268 -21.79 -8.21 -7.95
N SER A 269 -21.83 -9.45 -7.49
CA SER A 269 -21.97 -10.61 -8.37
C SER A 269 -23.33 -10.64 -9.08
N LEU A 270 -24.39 -10.24 -8.38
CA LEU A 270 -25.75 -10.18 -8.93
C LEU A 270 -25.93 -9.00 -9.91
N GLY A 271 -25.23 -7.88 -9.69
CA GLY A 271 -25.34 -6.67 -10.51
C GLY A 271 -24.57 -6.70 -11.84
N ARG A 272 -23.69 -7.66 -12.08
CA ARG A 272 -22.85 -7.70 -13.30
C ARG A 272 -23.62 -8.00 -14.60
N GLY A 273 -24.90 -8.34 -14.54
CA GLY A 273 -25.70 -8.76 -15.70
C GLY A 273 -26.80 -7.81 -16.16
N HIS A 274 -27.23 -6.80 -15.40
CA HIS A 274 -28.40 -5.99 -15.72
C HIS A 274 -28.20 -4.51 -15.37
N ALA A 275 -28.33 -3.65 -16.39
CA ALA A 275 -28.21 -2.19 -16.23
C ALA A 275 -29.25 -1.60 -15.25
N GLU A 276 -30.43 -2.24 -15.13
CA GLU A 276 -31.48 -1.84 -14.19
C GLU A 276 -31.09 -2.00 -12.72
N PHE A 277 -30.15 -2.91 -12.42
CA PHE A 277 -29.59 -3.07 -11.07
C PHE A 277 -28.56 -1.99 -10.70
N GLY A 278 -28.05 -1.21 -11.67
CA GLY A 278 -27.04 -0.20 -11.42
C GLY A 278 -27.52 0.92 -10.48
N ALA A 279 -28.76 1.41 -10.67
CA ALA A 279 -29.34 2.44 -9.82
C ALA A 279 -29.68 1.89 -8.40
N PHE A 280 -30.21 0.67 -8.32
CA PHE A 280 -30.48 0.00 -7.04
C PHE A 280 -29.17 -0.29 -6.29
N ARG A 281 -28.15 -0.73 -7.01
CA ARG A 281 -26.80 -0.95 -6.49
C ARG A 281 -26.21 0.35 -5.94
N ALA A 282 -26.22 1.44 -6.70
CA ALA A 282 -25.71 2.74 -6.26
C ALA A 282 -26.48 3.27 -5.04
N TRP A 283 -27.79 3.06 -5.00
CA TRP A 283 -28.62 3.39 -3.85
C TRP A 283 -28.26 2.54 -2.62
N LEU A 284 -28.12 1.22 -2.78
CA LEU A 284 -27.76 0.31 -1.70
C LEU A 284 -26.35 0.58 -1.18
N GLU A 285 -25.39 0.82 -2.07
CA GLU A 285 -24.03 1.21 -1.73
C GLU A 285 -24.03 2.53 -0.94
N SER A 286 -24.80 3.52 -1.36
CA SER A 286 -24.93 4.78 -0.62
C SER A 286 -25.51 4.57 0.79
N ARG A 287 -26.43 3.61 0.95
CA ARG A 287 -27.02 3.27 2.26
C ARG A 287 -26.11 2.40 3.12
N LEU A 288 -25.43 1.43 2.51
CA LEU A 288 -24.42 0.62 3.20
C LEU A 288 -23.21 1.45 3.57
N PHE A 289 -22.79 2.39 2.73
CA PHE A 289 -21.74 3.35 3.06
C PHE A 289 -22.11 4.20 4.28
N HIS A 290 -23.37 4.57 4.44
CA HIS A 290 -23.87 5.20 5.67
C HIS A 290 -23.83 4.26 6.88
N LEU A 291 -24.02 2.95 6.71
CA LEU A 291 -23.86 1.98 7.79
C LEU A 291 -22.39 1.81 8.19
N TYR A 292 -21.43 1.88 7.23
CA TYR A 292 -20.00 1.98 7.52
C TYR A 292 -19.63 3.31 8.19
N SER A 293 -20.33 4.40 7.87
CA SER A 293 -20.13 5.70 8.50
C SER A 293 -20.68 5.81 9.92
N PHE A 294 -21.42 4.79 10.39
CA PHE A 294 -21.83 4.63 11.79
C PHE A 294 -20.77 3.99 12.69
N LEU A 295 -19.63 3.58 12.16
CA LEU A 295 -18.44 3.44 13.00
C LEU A 295 -18.15 4.85 13.55
N PRO A 296 -18.11 5.03 14.89
CA PRO A 296 -18.06 6.35 15.48
C PRO A 296 -16.92 7.15 14.87
N GLU A 297 -17.24 8.36 14.36
CA GLU A 297 -16.20 9.37 14.14
C GLU A 297 -15.49 9.48 15.48
N HIS A 298 -14.28 8.94 15.56
CA HIS A 298 -13.47 9.17 16.74
C HIS A 298 -13.06 10.64 16.72
N ASP A 299 -13.88 11.51 17.32
CA ASP A 299 -13.54 12.91 17.57
C ASP A 299 -12.25 13.06 18.40
N SER A 300 -11.72 11.94 18.88
CA SER A 300 -10.47 11.84 19.62
C SER A 300 -9.62 10.68 19.11
N PHE A 301 -9.11 10.77 17.87
CA PHE A 301 -8.14 9.80 17.38
C PHE A 301 -6.80 9.97 18.13
N ASP A 302 -6.45 8.98 18.94
CA ASP A 302 -5.21 8.94 19.72
C ASP A 302 -4.01 8.60 18.81
N PHE A 303 -3.64 9.53 17.94
CA PHE A 303 -2.54 9.33 16.99
C PHE A 303 -1.24 8.93 17.69
N ASP A 304 -0.86 9.63 18.75
CA ASP A 304 0.40 9.37 19.44
C ASP A 304 0.41 7.99 20.13
N GLY A 305 -0.72 7.59 20.70
CA GLY A 305 -0.87 6.26 21.30
C GLY A 305 -0.79 5.14 20.24
N TYR A 306 -1.33 5.34 19.04
CA TYR A 306 -1.17 4.38 17.93
C TYR A 306 0.26 4.38 17.42
N LEU A 307 0.85 5.55 17.18
CA LEU A 307 2.21 5.70 16.69
C LEU A 307 3.22 5.02 17.62
N ALA A 308 3.03 5.14 18.95
CA ALA A 308 3.88 4.50 19.94
C ALA A 308 3.90 2.97 19.86
N THR A 309 2.85 2.35 19.32
CA THR A 309 2.74 0.89 19.15
C THR A 309 3.20 0.39 17.78
N LEU A 310 3.40 1.31 16.80
CA LEU A 310 3.81 0.94 15.46
C LEU A 310 5.27 0.50 15.43
N ASP A 311 5.53 -0.58 14.69
CA ASP A 311 6.88 -1.04 14.41
C ASP A 311 6.95 -1.66 13.00
N PHE A 312 8.15 -1.65 12.42
CA PHE A 312 8.46 -2.24 11.15
C PHE A 312 9.63 -3.21 11.35
N VAL A 313 9.34 -4.50 11.21
CA VAL A 313 10.28 -5.54 11.60
C VAL A 313 10.43 -6.59 10.51
N ARG A 314 11.66 -7.03 10.29
CA ARG A 314 11.89 -8.24 9.50
C ARG A 314 11.23 -9.41 10.21
N PHE A 315 10.67 -10.36 9.46
CA PHE A 315 10.02 -11.52 10.05
C PHE A 315 10.97 -12.26 11.02
N GLN A 316 10.44 -12.51 12.20
CA GLN A 316 11.09 -13.33 13.23
C GLN A 316 10.05 -14.34 13.73
N PRO A 317 10.41 -15.64 13.92
CA PRO A 317 9.48 -16.67 14.39
C PRO A 317 8.80 -16.36 15.73
N GLU A 318 9.44 -15.51 16.54
CA GLU A 318 8.95 -15.09 17.86
C GLU A 318 7.88 -13.99 17.79
N LEU A 319 7.73 -13.33 16.63
CA LEU A 319 6.70 -12.32 16.42
C LEU A 319 5.32 -12.97 16.43
N ARG A 320 4.47 -12.45 17.30
CA ARG A 320 3.09 -12.92 17.39
C ARG A 320 2.33 -12.51 16.14
N ASP A 321 1.73 -13.47 15.47
CA ASP A 321 0.90 -13.25 14.30
C ASP A 321 -0.23 -12.23 14.55
N GLN A 322 -0.76 -12.25 15.79
CA GLN A 322 -1.86 -11.36 16.21
C GLN A 322 -1.52 -9.87 16.28
N ASP A 323 -0.24 -9.49 16.20
CA ASP A 323 0.20 -8.09 16.26
C ASP A 323 0.47 -7.52 14.86
N SER A 324 0.47 -8.35 13.81
CA SER A 324 0.74 -7.93 12.44
C SER A 324 -0.53 -7.43 11.75
N PHE A 325 -0.42 -6.36 10.97
CA PHE A 325 -1.52 -5.82 10.16
C PHE A 325 -1.15 -5.61 8.70
N GLY A 326 0.14 -5.62 8.35
CA GLY A 326 0.61 -5.43 6.99
C GLY A 326 1.91 -6.17 6.71
N LEU A 327 2.11 -6.54 5.46
CA LEU A 327 3.31 -7.15 4.92
C LEU A 327 3.99 -6.19 3.95
N VAL A 328 5.32 -6.16 3.98
CA VAL A 328 6.15 -5.44 3.01
C VAL A 328 7.14 -6.42 2.43
N ALA A 329 7.08 -6.69 1.13
CA ALA A 329 8.06 -7.52 0.44
C ALA A 329 8.98 -6.67 -0.43
N VAL A 330 10.27 -6.92 -0.32
CA VAL A 330 11.32 -6.28 -1.10
C VAL A 330 11.93 -7.35 -2.00
N LEU A 331 11.73 -7.21 -3.30
CA LEU A 331 12.16 -8.16 -4.31
C LEU A 331 13.32 -7.54 -5.09
N ARG A 332 14.43 -8.26 -5.24
CA ARG A 332 15.62 -7.74 -5.93
C ARG A 332 15.96 -8.59 -7.14
N LYS A 333 16.24 -7.90 -8.24
CA LYS A 333 16.84 -8.51 -9.40
C LYS A 333 18.36 -8.51 -9.22
N THR A 334 18.94 -9.68 -8.96
CA THR A 334 20.40 -9.78 -8.89
C THR A 334 21.00 -9.53 -10.27
N GLY A 335 22.16 -8.88 -10.32
CA GLY A 335 22.90 -8.78 -11.57
C GLY A 335 23.28 -10.18 -12.01
N ALA A 336 23.18 -10.47 -13.31
CA ALA A 336 23.86 -11.64 -13.84
C ALA A 336 25.32 -11.56 -13.36
N ALA A 337 25.78 -12.60 -12.63
CA ALA A 337 27.19 -12.70 -12.29
C ALA A 337 27.97 -12.63 -13.60
N ALA A 338 28.76 -11.56 -13.75
CA ALA A 338 29.60 -11.33 -14.92
C ALA A 338 30.69 -12.40 -15.01
#